data_bdeaa6b577c75356588219572272c35e
#
_entry.id   bdeaa6b577c75356588219572272c35e
#
_cell.length_a   1.000
_cell.length_b   1.000
_cell.length_c   1.000
_cell.angle_alpha   90.00
_cell.angle_beta   90.00
_cell.angle_gamma   90.00
#
_symmetry.space_group_name_H-M   'P 1'
#
loop_
_entity.id
_entity.type
_entity.pdbx_description
1 polymer ?
#
loop_
_entity_poly.entity_id
_entity_poly.type
_entity_poly.pdbx_seq_one_letter_code
_entity_poly.pdbx_strand_id
1 'polypeptide(L)'
;MSEKKEDHKKEKEVKSGLIDKLIDEEKVKLYNMSKTVEGEKRFMLENGEAISNLLELVEHLNKYPETFKKHVGFNKDNFANWIENSLELPYLADKLKEVKDREEYLFLILSEV
;
A
#
# COMPACT_ATOMS: atom_id res chain seq x y z
N MET A 1 10.85 -15.67 38.58
CA MET A 1 10.67 -15.32 38.17
C MET A 1 10.04 -15.20 37.40
N SER A 2 9.66 -15.20 37.37
CA SER A 2 8.89 -14.97 36.69
C SER A 2 9.03 -14.70 35.42
N GLU A 3 9.73 -14.19 35.00
CA GLU A 3 9.84 -13.92 33.70
C GLU A 3 10.21 -14.99 32.86
N LYS A 4 10.74 -15.97 33.29
CA LYS A 4 11.13 -16.99 32.47
C LYS A 4 10.10 -17.71 31.82
N LYS A 5 9.01 -17.97 32.38
CA LYS A 5 8.01 -18.68 31.76
C LYS A 5 7.48 -17.97 30.66
N GLU A 6 7.46 -16.72 30.69
CA GLU A 6 6.95 -16.00 29.62
C GLU A 6 7.74 -16.19 28.42
N ASP A 7 8.97 -16.43 28.54
CA ASP A 7 9.82 -16.60 27.40
C ASP A 7 9.45 -17.75 26.54
N HIS A 8 9.01 -18.85 27.11
CA HIS A 8 8.59 -19.91 26.32
C HIS A 8 7.47 -19.58 25.43
N LYS A 9 6.48 -18.94 25.89
CA LYS A 9 5.38 -18.57 25.12
C LYS A 9 5.76 -17.64 24.04
N LYS A 10 6.63 -16.73 24.28
CA LYS A 10 7.04 -15.81 23.31
C LYS A 10 7.66 -16.46 22.12
N GLU A 11 8.45 -17.42 22.37
CA GLU A 11 9.08 -18.09 21.32
C GLU A 11 8.14 -18.76 20.42
N LYS A 12 7.11 -19.38 20.97
CA LYS A 12 6.14 -20.00 20.23
C LYS A 12 5.37 -19.07 19.38
N GLU A 13 5.16 -17.87 19.79
CA GLU A 13 4.38 -16.93 19.10
C GLU A 13 5.14 -16.00 18.19
N VAL A 14 6.39 -16.23 18.00
CA VAL A 14 7.19 -15.35 17.23
C VAL A 14 6.61 -15.00 15.89
N LYS A 15 6.14 -15.95 15.14
CA LYS A 15 5.63 -15.69 13.86
C LYS A 15 4.42 -14.83 13.84
N SER A 16 3.43 -15.09 14.62
CA SER A 16 2.26 -14.27 14.63
C SER A 16 2.45 -13.11 15.57
N GLY A 17 3.34 -13.25 16.53
CA GLY A 17 3.55 -12.21 17.52
C GLY A 17 4.13 -10.94 16.94
N LEU A 18 4.76 -11.02 15.78
CA LEU A 18 5.31 -9.85 15.17
C LEU A 18 4.23 -8.83 14.88
N ILE A 19 3.14 -9.26 14.30
CA ILE A 19 2.04 -8.39 13.99
C ILE A 19 1.36 -7.90 15.26
N ASP A 20 1.23 -8.76 16.24
CA ASP A 20 0.59 -8.37 17.48
C ASP A 20 1.35 -7.30 18.23
N LYS A 21 2.62 -7.14 17.93
CA LYS A 21 3.41 -6.13 18.60
C LYS A 21 3.30 -4.77 17.96
N LEU A 22 2.67 -4.68 16.81
CA LEU A 22 2.48 -3.40 16.17
C LEU A 22 1.39 -2.61 16.89
N ILE A 23 1.51 -1.31 16.88
CA ILE A 23 0.47 -0.47 17.45
C ILE A 23 -0.69 -0.45 16.44
N ASP A 24 -1.85 -0.06 16.90
CA ASP A 24 -3.04 -0.10 16.07
C ASP A 24 -2.88 0.66 14.75
N GLU A 25 -2.22 1.79 14.81
CA GLU A 25 -2.00 2.58 13.63
C GLU A 25 -1.17 1.83 12.61
N GLU A 26 -0.16 1.11 13.07
CA GLU A 26 0.70 0.34 12.18
C GLU A 26 -0.05 -0.85 11.59
N LYS A 27 -0.95 -1.45 12.36
CA LYS A 27 -1.73 -2.56 11.85
C LYS A 27 -2.67 -2.10 10.74
N VAL A 28 -3.24 -0.93 10.89
CA VAL A 28 -4.12 -0.37 9.87
C VAL A 28 -3.34 -0.10 8.60
N LYS A 29 -2.14 0.44 8.72
CA LYS A 29 -1.32 0.70 7.55
C LYS A 29 -0.95 -0.60 6.85
N LEU A 30 -0.59 -1.60 7.59
CA LEU A 30 -0.24 -2.88 7.01
C LEU A 30 -1.44 -3.47 6.27
N TYR A 31 -2.61 -3.40 6.88
CA TYR A 31 -3.82 -3.89 6.25
C TYR A 31 -4.09 -3.16 4.93
N ASN A 32 -4.01 -1.82 4.95
CA ASN A 32 -4.29 -1.04 3.76
C ASN A 32 -3.28 -1.29 2.65
N MET A 33 -2.01 -1.47 3.00
CA MET A 33 -0.98 -1.73 1.99
C MET A 33 -1.17 -3.09 1.33
N SER A 34 -1.65 -4.07 2.07
CA SER A 34 -1.77 -5.42 1.57
C SER A 34 -3.18 -5.80 1.10
N LYS A 35 -4.17 -4.92 1.30
CA LYS A 35 -5.52 -5.19 0.85
C LYS A 35 -5.52 -5.40 -0.65
N THR A 36 -5.90 -6.57 -1.09
CA THR A 36 -5.78 -6.99 -2.47
C THR A 36 -7.15 -7.11 -3.14
N VAL A 37 -7.24 -6.60 -4.36
CA VAL A 37 -8.47 -6.74 -5.14
C VAL A 37 -8.22 -7.71 -6.28
N GLU A 38 -9.29 -8.22 -6.87
CA GLU A 38 -9.18 -9.23 -7.91
C GLU A 38 -10.01 -8.90 -9.12
N GLY A 39 -9.75 -9.59 -10.21
CA GLY A 39 -10.54 -9.46 -11.41
C GLY A 39 -10.46 -8.07 -11.98
N GLU A 40 -11.63 -7.53 -12.29
CA GLU A 40 -11.71 -6.23 -12.92
C GLU A 40 -11.35 -5.10 -12.00
N LYS A 41 -11.23 -5.34 -10.72
CA LYS A 41 -10.86 -4.29 -9.79
C LYS A 41 -9.36 -4.04 -9.75
N ARG A 42 -8.57 -4.90 -10.38
CA ARG A 42 -7.14 -4.69 -10.46
C ARG A 42 -6.84 -3.55 -11.44
N PHE A 43 -5.68 -2.91 -11.26
CA PHE A 43 -5.26 -1.88 -12.19
C PHE A 43 -4.47 -2.54 -13.32
N MET A 44 -4.99 -2.47 -14.54
CA MET A 44 -4.35 -3.12 -15.67
C MET A 44 -3.38 -2.19 -16.36
N LEU A 45 -2.17 -2.68 -16.57
CA LEU A 45 -1.14 -1.93 -17.25
C LEU A 45 -1.16 -2.25 -18.74
N GLU A 46 -0.53 -1.41 -19.53
CA GLU A 46 -0.53 -1.58 -20.97
C GLU A 46 0.09 -2.89 -21.42
N ASN A 47 1.06 -3.37 -20.66
CA ASN A 47 1.75 -4.61 -21.04
C ASN A 47 1.01 -5.86 -20.61
N GLY A 48 -0.19 -5.70 -20.06
CA GLY A 48 -0.98 -6.86 -19.62
C GLY A 48 -0.79 -7.25 -18.17
N GLU A 49 0.16 -6.64 -17.49
CA GLU A 49 0.35 -6.91 -16.07
C GLU A 49 -0.73 -6.19 -15.27
N ALA A 50 -0.98 -6.66 -14.08
CA ALA A 50 -1.99 -6.06 -13.23
C ALA A 50 -1.44 -5.74 -11.85
N ILE A 51 -1.93 -4.65 -11.27
CA ILE A 51 -1.56 -4.24 -9.92
C ILE A 51 -2.78 -4.48 -9.04
N SER A 52 -2.61 -5.20 -7.96
CA SER A 52 -3.73 -5.63 -7.12
C SER A 52 -3.79 -4.98 -5.75
N ASN A 53 -2.73 -4.34 -5.30
CA ASN A 53 -2.74 -3.66 -4.00
C ASN A 53 -1.72 -2.52 -4.00
N LEU A 54 -1.69 -1.76 -2.93
CA LEU A 54 -0.79 -0.61 -2.84
C LEU A 54 0.68 -1.01 -2.82
N LEU A 55 0.98 -2.12 -2.21
CA LEU A 55 2.36 -2.58 -2.15
C LEU A 55 2.88 -2.84 -3.55
N GLU A 56 2.08 -3.50 -4.38
CA GLU A 56 2.47 -3.76 -5.77
C GLU A 56 2.62 -2.47 -6.55
N LEU A 57 1.75 -1.50 -6.28
CA LEU A 57 1.84 -0.21 -6.95
C LEU A 57 3.15 0.49 -6.60
N VAL A 58 3.50 0.51 -5.33
CA VAL A 58 4.73 1.15 -4.88
C VAL A 58 5.93 0.46 -5.51
N GLU A 59 5.95 -0.85 -5.50
CA GLU A 59 7.05 -1.60 -6.09
C GLU A 59 7.18 -1.35 -7.58
N HIS A 60 6.06 -1.31 -8.27
CA HIS A 60 6.07 -1.08 -9.70
C HIS A 60 6.57 0.33 -10.05
N LEU A 61 6.07 1.33 -9.36
CA LEU A 61 6.46 2.71 -9.65
C LEU A 61 7.92 2.96 -9.26
N ASN A 62 8.41 2.25 -8.29
CA ASN A 62 9.80 2.38 -7.91
C ASN A 62 10.70 1.77 -8.99
N LYS A 63 10.29 0.67 -9.56
CA LYS A 63 11.07 -0.04 -10.56
C LYS A 63 10.93 0.54 -11.96
N TYR A 64 9.75 1.04 -12.29
CA TYR A 64 9.46 1.57 -13.62
C TYR A 64 8.91 2.99 -13.53
N PRO A 65 9.79 3.96 -13.34
CA PRO A 65 9.35 5.36 -13.15
C PRO A 65 8.53 5.92 -14.30
N GLU A 66 8.75 5.41 -15.51
CA GLU A 66 8.03 5.95 -16.66
C GLU A 66 6.53 5.63 -16.59
N THR A 67 6.14 4.59 -15.86
CA THR A 67 4.74 4.24 -15.69
C THR A 67 3.99 5.37 -15.00
N PHE A 68 4.66 6.04 -14.06
CA PHE A 68 4.04 7.15 -13.36
C PHE A 68 3.62 8.24 -14.33
N LYS A 69 4.49 8.59 -15.25
CA LYS A 69 4.19 9.64 -16.20
C LYS A 69 3.07 9.30 -17.16
N LYS A 70 2.86 8.04 -17.43
CA LYS A 70 1.79 7.63 -18.31
C LYS A 70 0.43 7.78 -17.67
N HIS A 71 0.35 7.63 -16.36
CA HIS A 71 -0.94 7.58 -15.68
C HIS A 71 -1.23 8.76 -14.77
N VAL A 72 -0.24 9.61 -14.51
CA VAL A 72 -0.42 10.79 -13.66
C VAL A 72 -0.01 12.03 -14.44
N GLY A 73 -0.94 12.91 -14.70
CA GLY A 73 -0.68 14.12 -15.45
C GLY A 73 -1.40 15.31 -14.86
N PHE A 74 -1.44 16.39 -15.63
CA PHE A 74 -2.01 17.63 -15.16
C PHE A 74 -3.45 17.49 -14.70
N ASN A 75 -4.28 16.87 -15.52
CA ASN A 75 -5.69 16.71 -15.20
C ASN A 75 -6.08 15.25 -15.05
N LYS A 76 -5.13 14.39 -14.71
CA LYS A 76 -5.44 13.00 -14.67
C LYS A 76 -4.59 12.30 -13.64
N ASP A 77 -5.19 11.42 -12.86
CA ASP A 77 -4.45 10.57 -11.93
C ASP A 77 -5.17 9.23 -11.89
N ASN A 78 -4.78 8.35 -12.80
CA ASN A 78 -5.43 7.05 -12.91
C ASN A 78 -5.22 6.19 -11.68
N PHE A 79 -4.07 6.33 -11.02
CA PHE A 79 -3.80 5.54 -9.83
C PHE A 79 -4.66 6.01 -8.66
N ALA A 80 -4.80 7.32 -8.48
CA ALA A 80 -5.63 7.84 -7.41
C ALA A 80 -7.10 7.43 -7.61
N ASN A 81 -7.57 7.45 -8.85
CA ASN A 81 -8.92 7.03 -9.14
C ASN A 81 -9.12 5.56 -8.79
N TRP A 82 -8.13 4.73 -9.10
CA TRP A 82 -8.19 3.32 -8.77
C TRP A 82 -8.16 3.09 -7.26
N ILE A 83 -7.32 3.84 -6.56
CA ILE A 83 -7.23 3.75 -5.11
C ILE A 83 -8.54 4.13 -4.46
N GLU A 84 -9.18 5.15 -4.96
CA GLU A 84 -10.45 5.59 -4.43
C GLU A 84 -11.56 4.58 -4.68
N ASN A 85 -11.67 4.11 -5.92
CA ASN A 85 -12.81 3.30 -6.32
C ASN A 85 -12.65 1.80 -6.10
N SER A 86 -11.47 1.29 -6.29
CA SER A 86 -11.25 -0.15 -6.15
C SER A 86 -10.72 -0.52 -4.78
N LEU A 87 -9.78 0.25 -4.25
CA LEU A 87 -9.24 -0.03 -2.93
C LEU A 87 -10.04 0.64 -1.83
N GLU A 88 -10.93 1.56 -2.22
CA GLU A 88 -11.82 2.24 -1.28
C GLU A 88 -11.05 3.04 -0.21
N LEU A 89 -10.06 3.77 -0.66
CA LEU A 89 -9.28 4.63 0.20
C LEU A 89 -9.33 6.07 -0.31
N PRO A 90 -10.50 6.72 -0.22
CA PRO A 90 -10.68 8.05 -0.79
C PRO A 90 -9.80 9.12 -0.13
N TYR A 91 -9.52 8.95 1.14
CA TYR A 91 -8.69 9.91 1.85
C TYR A 91 -7.28 9.96 1.25
N LEU A 92 -6.71 8.80 1.00
CA LEU A 92 -5.40 8.71 0.39
C LEU A 92 -5.45 9.20 -1.05
N ALA A 93 -6.49 8.81 -1.78
CA ALA A 93 -6.64 9.22 -3.17
C ALA A 93 -6.69 10.74 -3.30
N ASP A 94 -7.42 11.40 -2.42
CA ASP A 94 -7.53 12.85 -2.47
C ASP A 94 -6.18 13.52 -2.28
N LYS A 95 -5.38 12.99 -1.39
CA LYS A 95 -4.06 13.56 -1.17
C LYS A 95 -3.15 13.33 -2.36
N LEU A 96 -3.23 12.17 -2.96
CA LEU A 96 -2.38 11.85 -4.11
C LEU A 96 -2.69 12.70 -5.32
N LYS A 97 -3.95 13.09 -5.49
CA LYS A 97 -4.34 13.90 -6.64
C LYS A 97 -3.63 15.23 -6.71
N GLU A 98 -3.08 15.69 -5.60
CA GLU A 98 -2.38 16.96 -5.59
C GLU A 98 -0.91 16.82 -5.85
N VAL A 99 -0.40 15.62 -6.02
CA VAL A 99 1.03 15.37 -6.16
C VAL A 99 1.33 14.92 -7.58
N LYS A 100 2.31 15.57 -8.21
CA LYS A 100 2.70 15.23 -9.58
C LYS A 100 4.14 14.76 -9.69
N ASP A 101 4.78 14.51 -8.56
CA ASP A 101 6.14 14.03 -8.51
C ASP A 101 6.13 12.58 -8.01
N ARG A 102 6.84 11.70 -8.71
CA ARG A 102 6.82 10.28 -8.38
C ARG A 102 7.31 9.98 -6.96
N GLU A 103 8.41 10.60 -6.56
CA GLU A 103 8.95 10.32 -5.25
C GLU A 103 8.05 10.81 -4.13
N GLU A 104 7.45 11.96 -4.30
CA GLU A 104 6.50 12.47 -3.34
C GLU A 104 5.28 11.57 -3.28
N TYR A 105 4.85 11.07 -4.42
CA TYR A 105 3.70 10.18 -4.54
C TYR A 105 3.94 8.91 -3.72
N LEU A 106 5.10 8.30 -3.91
CA LEU A 106 5.44 7.08 -3.18
C LEU A 106 5.56 7.35 -1.69
N PHE A 107 6.20 8.46 -1.34
CA PHE A 107 6.35 8.82 0.06
C PHE A 107 4.98 9.02 0.71
N LEU A 108 4.06 9.64 0.00
CA LEU A 108 2.74 9.93 0.52
C LEU A 108 1.96 8.64 0.74
N ILE A 109 2.05 7.69 -0.19
CA ILE A 109 1.39 6.41 -0.01
C ILE A 109 1.92 5.74 1.26
N LEU A 110 3.23 5.71 1.43
CA LEU A 110 3.83 5.04 2.57
C LEU A 110 3.54 5.73 3.90
N SER A 111 3.38 7.04 3.90
CA SER A 111 3.18 7.77 5.13
C SER A 111 1.72 7.97 5.52
N GLU A 112 0.82 8.05 4.52
CA GLU A 112 -0.58 8.37 4.80
C GLU A 112 -1.51 7.18 4.74
N VAL A 113 -1.05 6.08 4.23
CA VAL A 113 -1.89 4.89 4.16
C VAL A 113 -2.16 4.33 5.56
#